data_fafb486b0391daa880c9547139c3b883
#
_entry.id   fafb486b0391daa880c9547139c3b883
#
_cell.length_a   1.000
_cell.length_b   1.000
_cell.length_c   1.000
_cell.angle_alpha   90.00
_cell.angle_beta   90.00
_cell.angle_gamma   90.00
#
_symmetry.space_group_name_H-M   'P 1'
#
loop_
_entity.id
_entity.type
_entity.pdbx_description
1 polymer ?
#
loop_
_entity_poly.entity_id
_entity_poly.type
_entity_poly.pdbx_seq_one_letter_code
_entity_poly.pdbx_strand_id
1 'polypeptide(L)'
;MKYNNLPKTSLKVSQLCLGTMMFGGQTDEAESLRIMDYAYEHGVNFIDTANAYNGGESEKIIGKWLGGRRDGVILATKVRIPVGEGLNRGGLNRRSILSAVEASLKRLDTDYIDIYYMHAPDYETSLEESLDTMSGLVRSGKIRYYGVSNYAAWQIADMLAICDKRNYIAPVITQNVCNLLTRGIESELVPFLKAHEMGLAVYNPIAGGLLSGKHRPGEPAENTRFYGNPGYYDRYWSDENFAAVEKLTRIASERGLSLLGLALKWCAAQTHITSVITGVSRLSQAEQNLASVEGDPLDAGAFEKCDEVWYSLAGKRFSYFR
;
A
#
# COMPACT_ATOMS: atom_id res chain seq x y z
N MET A 1 -6.80 -15.89 -8.50
CA MET A 1 -5.78 -14.95 -7.92
C MET A 1 -4.38 -15.38 -8.29
N LYS A 2 -3.50 -14.46 -8.65
CA LYS A 2 -2.07 -14.69 -8.91
C LYS A 2 -1.24 -14.36 -7.66
N TYR A 3 -0.13 -15.10 -7.45
CA TYR A 3 0.76 -14.88 -6.30
C TYR A 3 2.17 -14.51 -6.78
N ASN A 4 2.77 -13.54 -6.10
CA ASN A 4 4.14 -13.10 -6.35
C ASN A 4 5.01 -13.45 -5.13
N ASN A 5 6.27 -13.77 -5.37
CA ASN A 5 7.22 -13.94 -4.28
C ASN A 5 7.63 -12.57 -3.72
N LEU A 6 7.65 -12.43 -2.41
CA LEU A 6 8.35 -11.33 -1.77
C LEU A 6 9.86 -11.62 -1.89
N PRO A 7 10.62 -10.77 -2.59
CA PRO A 7 12.03 -11.00 -2.86
C PRO A 7 12.83 -11.36 -1.59
N LYS A 8 13.84 -12.21 -1.71
CA LYS A 8 14.70 -12.70 -0.61
C LYS A 8 14.00 -13.50 0.49
N THR A 9 12.69 -13.76 0.41
CA THR A 9 11.97 -14.43 1.50
C THR A 9 11.25 -15.71 1.11
N SER A 10 11.07 -16.00 -0.16
CA SER A 10 10.15 -17.04 -0.68
C SER A 10 8.70 -16.96 -0.18
N LEU A 11 8.35 -15.91 0.58
CA LEU A 11 6.97 -15.66 1.01
C LEU A 11 6.10 -15.30 -0.18
N LYS A 12 4.97 -16.00 -0.34
CA LYS A 12 4.02 -15.75 -1.45
C LYS A 12 2.88 -14.85 -0.99
N VAL A 13 2.74 -13.71 -1.64
CA VAL A 13 1.66 -12.76 -1.41
C VAL A 13 0.76 -12.67 -2.64
N SER A 14 -0.53 -12.51 -2.44
CA SER A 14 -1.47 -12.28 -3.53
C SER A 14 -1.16 -10.98 -4.27
N GLN A 15 -1.35 -10.98 -5.58
CA GLN A 15 -1.13 -9.82 -6.45
C GLN A 15 -1.96 -8.61 -6.03
N LEU A 16 -3.18 -8.84 -5.51
CA LEU A 16 -3.96 -7.84 -4.82
C LEU A 16 -3.85 -8.06 -3.30
N CYS A 17 -3.63 -6.96 -2.58
CA CYS A 17 -3.66 -6.90 -1.12
C CYS A 17 -4.92 -6.17 -0.69
N LEU A 18 -5.61 -6.67 0.33
CA LEU A 18 -6.76 -5.99 0.92
C LEU A 18 -6.28 -4.90 1.89
N GLY A 19 -6.52 -3.63 1.53
CA GLY A 19 -6.29 -2.47 2.40
C GLY A 19 -7.51 -2.18 3.27
N THR A 20 -7.30 -2.05 4.58
CA THR A 20 -8.37 -1.99 5.57
C THR A 20 -8.52 -0.62 6.25
N MET A 21 -8.00 0.45 5.64
CA MET A 21 -8.03 1.79 6.23
C MET A 21 -9.44 2.30 6.57
N MET A 22 -10.47 1.80 5.89
CA MET A 22 -11.85 2.23 6.10
C MET A 22 -12.59 1.45 7.18
N PHE A 23 -12.05 0.31 7.65
CA PHE A 23 -12.68 -0.58 8.60
C PHE A 23 -12.76 0.04 10.00
N GLY A 24 -13.91 -0.04 10.63
CA GLY A 24 -14.18 0.58 11.92
C GLY A 24 -14.40 2.09 11.88
N GLY A 25 -14.47 2.66 10.67
CA GLY A 25 -14.81 4.06 10.42
C GLY A 25 -15.95 4.15 9.41
N GLN A 26 -15.64 4.43 8.14
CA GLN A 26 -16.64 4.48 7.08
C GLN A 26 -17.30 3.12 6.80
N THR A 27 -16.58 2.02 7.05
CA THR A 27 -17.05 0.64 6.90
C THR A 27 -17.25 0.05 8.28
N ASP A 28 -18.47 -0.33 8.62
CA ASP A 28 -18.77 -0.99 9.89
C ASP A 28 -18.16 -2.40 9.98
N GLU A 29 -18.24 -3.00 11.16
CA GLU A 29 -17.67 -4.32 11.42
C GLU A 29 -18.31 -5.40 10.55
N ALA A 30 -19.63 -5.41 10.41
CA ALA A 30 -20.35 -6.46 9.67
C ALA A 30 -19.95 -6.45 8.18
N GLU A 31 -19.90 -5.28 7.57
CA GLU A 31 -19.47 -5.13 6.17
C GLU A 31 -17.97 -5.43 6.01
N SER A 32 -17.15 -5.05 7.00
CA SER A 32 -15.71 -5.36 6.99
C SER A 32 -15.46 -6.87 6.99
N LEU A 33 -16.19 -7.63 7.83
CA LEU A 33 -16.10 -9.09 7.87
C LEU A 33 -16.51 -9.72 6.53
N ARG A 34 -17.62 -9.27 5.94
CA ARG A 34 -18.05 -9.74 4.60
C ARG A 34 -17.02 -9.48 3.50
N ILE A 35 -16.39 -8.31 3.53
CA ILE A 35 -15.33 -7.95 2.58
C ILE A 35 -14.12 -8.89 2.76
N MET A 36 -13.70 -9.15 4.00
CA MET A 36 -12.57 -10.04 4.28
C MET A 36 -12.86 -11.49 3.89
N ASP A 37 -14.05 -12.00 4.21
CA ASP A 37 -14.47 -13.35 3.82
C ASP A 37 -14.43 -13.48 2.29
N TYR A 38 -15.07 -12.56 1.58
CA TYR A 38 -15.08 -12.57 0.11
C TYR A 38 -13.66 -12.51 -0.48
N ALA A 39 -12.82 -11.60 -0.01
CA ALA A 39 -11.45 -11.47 -0.50
C ALA A 39 -10.63 -12.74 -0.27
N TYR A 40 -10.73 -13.34 0.92
CA TYR A 40 -10.02 -14.56 1.29
C TYR A 40 -10.50 -15.76 0.46
N GLU A 41 -11.79 -15.96 0.29
CA GLU A 41 -12.38 -17.01 -0.54
C GLU A 41 -11.97 -16.91 -2.02
N HIS A 42 -11.67 -15.70 -2.49
CA HIS A 42 -11.14 -15.44 -3.84
C HIS A 42 -9.60 -15.40 -3.90
N GLY A 43 -8.93 -15.90 -2.86
CA GLY A 43 -7.49 -16.14 -2.82
C GLY A 43 -6.64 -14.92 -2.45
N VAL A 44 -7.21 -13.86 -1.90
CA VAL A 44 -6.43 -12.78 -1.29
C VAL A 44 -5.88 -13.28 0.03
N ASN A 45 -4.56 -13.43 0.13
CA ASN A 45 -3.89 -13.85 1.36
C ASN A 45 -3.12 -12.71 2.04
N PHE A 46 -3.05 -11.53 1.43
CA PHE A 46 -2.31 -10.38 1.96
C PHE A 46 -3.28 -9.30 2.44
N ILE A 47 -3.24 -8.98 3.74
CA ILE A 47 -4.08 -7.97 4.39
C ILE A 47 -3.17 -6.89 4.95
N ASP A 48 -3.44 -5.63 4.60
CA ASP A 48 -2.70 -4.46 5.04
C ASP A 48 -3.57 -3.55 5.92
N THR A 49 -3.13 -3.32 7.15
CA THR A 49 -3.70 -2.39 8.12
C THR A 49 -2.67 -1.44 8.69
N ALA A 50 -3.00 -0.69 9.72
CA ALA A 50 -2.09 0.11 10.53
C ALA A 50 -2.67 0.33 11.94
N ASN A 51 -1.78 0.52 12.92
CA ASN A 51 -2.17 0.80 14.31
C ASN A 51 -3.09 2.02 14.45
N ALA A 52 -2.93 3.01 13.56
CA ALA A 52 -3.66 4.27 13.62
C ALA A 52 -4.98 4.27 12.83
N TYR A 53 -5.26 3.23 12.03
CA TYR A 53 -6.50 3.23 11.25
C TYR A 53 -7.72 3.16 12.15
N ASN A 54 -8.50 4.24 12.10
CA ASN A 54 -9.69 4.45 12.96
C ASN A 54 -9.38 4.22 14.45
N GLY A 55 -8.23 4.73 14.93
CA GLY A 55 -7.84 4.59 16.33
C GLY A 55 -7.50 3.17 16.79
N GLY A 56 -7.24 2.26 15.84
CA GLY A 56 -6.99 0.84 16.09
C GLY A 56 -8.19 -0.07 15.88
N GLU A 57 -9.36 0.47 15.53
CA GLU A 57 -10.57 -0.34 15.26
C GLU A 57 -10.37 -1.27 14.06
N SER A 58 -9.65 -0.85 13.02
CA SER A 58 -9.32 -1.72 11.90
C SER A 58 -8.58 -2.99 12.35
N GLU A 59 -7.59 -2.88 13.22
CA GLU A 59 -6.87 -4.04 13.76
C GLU A 59 -7.78 -4.93 14.63
N LYS A 60 -8.69 -4.34 15.43
CA LYS A 60 -9.63 -5.13 16.25
C LYS A 60 -10.59 -5.95 15.40
N ILE A 61 -11.12 -5.38 14.33
CA ILE A 61 -12.01 -6.08 13.39
C ILE A 61 -11.27 -7.23 12.72
N ILE A 62 -10.03 -7.00 12.27
CA ILE A 62 -9.20 -8.04 11.68
C ILE A 62 -8.91 -9.14 12.70
N GLY A 63 -8.60 -8.82 13.95
CA GLY A 63 -8.35 -9.80 15.01
C GLY A 63 -9.53 -10.75 15.21
N LYS A 64 -10.76 -10.23 15.26
CA LYS A 64 -11.98 -11.06 15.32
C LYS A 64 -12.12 -11.99 14.12
N TRP A 65 -11.72 -11.55 12.94
CA TRP A 65 -11.83 -12.32 11.70
C TRP A 65 -10.72 -13.38 11.56
N LEU A 66 -9.53 -13.14 12.10
CA LEU A 66 -8.36 -14.03 11.96
C LEU A 66 -8.55 -15.41 12.61
N GLY A 67 -9.48 -15.57 13.54
CA GLY A 67 -9.73 -16.84 14.23
C GLY A 67 -9.80 -18.03 13.27
N GLY A 68 -8.88 -18.97 13.40
CA GLY A 68 -8.77 -20.17 12.54
C GLY A 68 -8.22 -19.93 11.12
N ARG A 69 -7.92 -18.70 10.73
CA ARG A 69 -7.41 -18.34 9.39
C ARG A 69 -5.95 -17.83 9.40
N ARG A 70 -5.38 -17.66 10.60
CA ARG A 70 -4.09 -16.96 10.79
C ARG A 70 -2.96 -17.49 9.90
N ASP A 71 -2.83 -18.79 9.76
CA ASP A 71 -1.77 -19.42 8.97
C ASP A 71 -1.92 -19.24 7.46
N GLY A 72 -3.15 -18.96 6.99
CA GLY A 72 -3.43 -18.70 5.58
C GLY A 72 -3.28 -17.22 5.18
N VAL A 73 -2.97 -16.33 6.14
CA VAL A 73 -2.97 -14.89 5.93
C VAL A 73 -1.58 -14.30 6.17
N ILE A 74 -1.11 -13.49 5.22
CA ILE A 74 0.02 -12.60 5.40
C ILE A 74 -0.51 -11.27 5.92
N LEU A 75 -0.25 -11.01 7.20
CA LEU A 75 -0.78 -9.84 7.90
C LEU A 75 0.28 -8.75 8.01
N ALA A 76 -0.05 -7.57 7.48
CA ALA A 76 0.78 -6.39 7.65
C ALA A 76 0.08 -5.32 8.49
N THR A 77 0.82 -4.72 9.42
CA THR A 77 0.43 -3.50 10.11
C THR A 77 1.61 -2.53 10.22
N LYS A 78 1.37 -1.32 10.76
CA LYS A 78 2.33 -0.23 10.69
C LYS A 78 2.44 0.50 12.03
N VAL A 79 3.61 1.14 12.24
CA VAL A 79 3.90 1.99 13.41
C VAL A 79 4.40 3.35 12.94
N ARG A 80 4.36 4.34 13.76
CA ARG A 80 4.82 5.74 13.71
C ARG A 80 3.71 6.73 13.99
N ILE A 81 2.54 6.58 13.39
CA ILE A 81 1.42 7.51 13.60
C ILE A 81 0.89 7.31 15.03
N PRO A 82 0.68 8.39 15.79
CA PRO A 82 0.18 8.31 17.16
C PRO A 82 -1.19 7.63 17.24
N VAL A 83 -1.40 6.86 18.31
CA VAL A 83 -2.71 6.29 18.66
C VAL A 83 -3.05 6.71 20.09
N GLY A 84 -4.19 7.38 20.25
CA GLY A 84 -4.61 7.97 21.52
C GLY A 84 -3.87 9.28 21.85
N GLU A 85 -4.20 9.86 23.00
CA GLU A 85 -3.66 11.12 23.47
C GLU A 85 -2.40 10.92 24.34
N GLY A 86 -1.58 11.96 24.44
CA GLY A 86 -0.43 12.04 25.33
C GLY A 86 0.92 12.05 24.62
N LEU A 87 1.93 12.45 25.39
CA LEU A 87 3.33 12.48 24.93
C LEU A 87 3.85 11.08 24.63
N ASN A 88 4.74 10.96 23.67
CA ASN A 88 5.41 9.69 23.30
C ASN A 88 4.47 8.56 22.81
N ARG A 89 3.37 8.93 22.15
CA ARG A 89 2.41 7.96 21.59
C ARG A 89 2.70 7.58 20.12
N GLY A 90 3.64 8.25 19.50
CA GLY A 90 4.04 8.05 18.10
C GLY A 90 5.55 8.09 17.91
N GLY A 91 5.97 8.17 16.63
CA GLY A 91 7.38 8.16 16.26
C GLY A 91 7.96 6.76 16.12
N LEU A 92 9.25 6.70 15.79
CA LEU A 92 9.99 5.46 15.55
C LEU A 92 11.09 5.21 16.59
N ASN A 93 11.02 5.88 17.74
CA ASN A 93 11.91 5.56 18.85
C ASN A 93 11.57 4.17 19.45
N ARG A 94 12.54 3.57 20.11
CA ARG A 94 12.44 2.21 20.68
C ARG A 94 11.19 2.02 21.55
N ARG A 95 10.91 2.96 22.44
CA ARG A 95 9.74 2.87 23.33
C ARG A 95 8.45 2.82 22.55
N SER A 96 8.29 3.72 21.57
CA SER A 96 7.08 3.81 20.75
C SER A 96 6.88 2.57 19.90
N ILE A 97 7.94 2.06 19.25
CA ILE A 97 7.86 0.83 18.46
C ILE A 97 7.45 -0.36 19.31
N LEU A 98 8.10 -0.58 20.46
CA LEU A 98 7.81 -1.71 21.34
C LEU A 98 6.40 -1.63 21.94
N SER A 99 5.97 -0.45 22.38
CA SER A 99 4.61 -0.28 22.91
C SER A 99 3.55 -0.48 21.81
N ALA A 100 3.82 0.00 20.59
CA ALA A 100 2.88 -0.10 19.47
C ALA A 100 2.73 -1.54 18.99
N VAL A 101 3.81 -2.31 18.89
CA VAL A 101 3.72 -3.72 18.44
C VAL A 101 2.92 -4.57 19.42
N GLU A 102 3.15 -4.41 20.75
CA GLU A 102 2.39 -5.13 21.77
C GLU A 102 0.88 -4.79 21.70
N ALA A 103 0.58 -3.50 21.54
CA ALA A 103 -0.79 -3.05 21.41
C ALA A 103 -1.45 -3.57 20.10
N SER A 104 -0.71 -3.62 19.00
CA SER A 104 -1.18 -4.17 17.72
C SER A 104 -1.42 -5.68 17.83
N LEU A 105 -0.49 -6.46 18.40
CA LEU A 105 -0.66 -7.90 18.62
C LEU A 105 -1.92 -8.19 19.45
N LYS A 106 -2.15 -7.40 20.50
CA LYS A 106 -3.35 -7.51 21.34
C LYS A 106 -4.65 -7.22 20.57
N ARG A 107 -4.66 -6.17 19.71
CA ARG A 107 -5.87 -5.82 18.92
C ARG A 107 -6.14 -6.83 17.82
N LEU A 108 -5.06 -7.34 17.21
CA LEU A 108 -5.10 -8.35 16.15
C LEU A 108 -5.35 -9.78 16.67
N ASP A 109 -5.31 -9.98 17.98
CA ASP A 109 -5.47 -11.29 18.64
C ASP A 109 -4.56 -12.36 18.02
N THR A 110 -3.25 -12.05 17.94
CA THR A 110 -2.23 -12.91 17.34
C THR A 110 -0.88 -12.72 18.03
N ASP A 111 -0.05 -13.76 18.01
CA ASP A 111 1.29 -13.75 18.64
C ASP A 111 2.35 -13.13 17.72
N TYR A 112 2.06 -12.98 16.43
CA TYR A 112 3.02 -12.45 15.47
C TYR A 112 2.36 -11.67 14.33
N ILE A 113 3.16 -10.77 13.73
CA ILE A 113 2.84 -10.01 12.52
C ILE A 113 3.77 -10.49 11.42
N ASP A 114 3.27 -10.72 10.20
CA ASP A 114 4.13 -11.15 9.10
C ASP A 114 5.00 -10.00 8.59
N ILE A 115 4.43 -8.82 8.37
CA ILE A 115 5.16 -7.65 7.89
C ILE A 115 4.81 -6.43 8.75
N TYR A 116 5.82 -5.86 9.43
CA TYR A 116 5.62 -4.67 10.25
C TYR A 116 6.29 -3.45 9.60
N TYR A 117 5.50 -2.46 9.22
CA TYR A 117 6.02 -1.29 8.51
C TYR A 117 6.35 -0.12 9.42
N MET A 118 7.49 0.52 9.18
CA MET A 118 7.68 1.93 9.55
C MET A 118 6.85 2.78 8.57
N HIS A 119 5.74 3.37 9.04
CA HIS A 119 4.67 3.94 8.20
C HIS A 119 5.12 5.16 7.37
N ALA A 120 6.06 5.91 7.87
CA ALA A 120 6.70 7.05 7.20
C ALA A 120 8.02 7.39 7.91
N PRO A 121 8.91 8.20 7.30
CA PRO A 121 10.12 8.70 7.94
C PRO A 121 9.83 9.42 9.25
N ASP A 122 10.68 9.20 10.24
CA ASP A 122 10.73 9.96 11.49
C ASP A 122 12.09 10.66 11.60
N TYR A 123 12.07 11.98 11.48
CA TYR A 123 13.29 12.79 11.44
C TYR A 123 13.79 13.19 12.83
N GLU A 124 13.03 12.86 13.89
CA GLU A 124 13.40 13.16 15.27
C GLU A 124 14.11 11.98 15.94
N THR A 125 13.91 10.76 15.42
CA THR A 125 14.52 9.55 15.96
C THR A 125 15.73 9.15 15.12
N SER A 126 16.80 8.72 15.78
CA SER A 126 17.94 8.11 15.09
C SER A 126 17.49 6.89 14.28
N LEU A 127 17.83 6.89 12.99
CA LEU A 127 17.52 5.76 12.11
C LEU A 127 18.13 4.45 12.65
N GLU A 128 19.33 4.49 13.22
CA GLU A 128 20.01 3.34 13.82
C GLU A 128 19.20 2.75 15.00
N GLU A 129 18.62 3.60 15.86
CA GLU A 129 17.77 3.13 16.97
C GLU A 129 16.51 2.42 16.48
N SER A 130 15.86 2.97 15.44
CA SER A 130 14.68 2.37 14.84
C SER A 130 15.01 1.01 14.22
N LEU A 131 16.11 0.91 13.46
CA LEU A 131 16.55 -0.33 12.80
C LEU A 131 16.97 -1.42 13.79
N ASP A 132 17.69 -1.06 14.87
CA ASP A 132 18.04 -1.98 15.96
C ASP A 132 16.77 -2.54 16.61
N THR A 133 15.79 -1.69 16.87
CA THR A 133 14.52 -2.11 17.47
C THR A 133 13.74 -3.04 16.56
N MET A 134 13.62 -2.73 15.27
CA MET A 134 12.94 -3.59 14.29
C MET A 134 13.65 -4.93 14.13
N SER A 135 14.98 -4.92 14.07
CA SER A 135 15.81 -6.14 14.05
C SER A 135 15.59 -7.01 15.30
N GLY A 136 15.50 -6.39 16.48
CA GLY A 136 15.16 -7.05 17.74
C GLY A 136 13.79 -7.73 17.72
N LEU A 137 12.79 -7.06 17.15
CA LEU A 137 11.43 -7.61 16.99
C LEU A 137 11.40 -8.84 16.08
N VAL A 138 12.19 -8.84 14.99
CA VAL A 138 12.33 -10.03 14.13
C VAL A 138 13.00 -11.17 14.90
N ARG A 139 14.11 -10.90 15.61
CA ARG A 139 14.82 -11.93 16.40
C ARG A 139 13.97 -12.51 17.52
N SER A 140 13.09 -11.72 18.12
CA SER A 140 12.15 -12.18 19.15
C SER A 140 10.93 -12.95 18.59
N GLY A 141 10.76 -12.98 17.26
CA GLY A 141 9.65 -13.64 16.59
C GLY A 141 8.32 -12.90 16.66
N LYS A 142 8.25 -11.69 17.24
CA LYS A 142 7.03 -10.87 17.25
C LYS A 142 6.62 -10.38 15.88
N ILE A 143 7.60 -10.18 15.01
CA ILE A 143 7.36 -9.92 13.60
C ILE A 143 8.22 -10.89 12.77
N ARG A 144 7.75 -11.29 11.58
CA ARG A 144 8.52 -12.17 10.70
C ARG A 144 9.47 -11.38 9.82
N TYR A 145 8.99 -10.29 9.27
CA TYR A 145 9.72 -9.35 8.43
C TYR A 145 9.32 -7.93 8.78
N TYR A 146 10.12 -6.97 8.36
CA TYR A 146 9.68 -5.58 8.40
C TYR A 146 9.90 -4.87 7.06
N GLY A 147 9.15 -3.81 6.87
CA GLY A 147 9.22 -2.95 5.71
C GLY A 147 9.22 -1.48 6.08
N VAL A 148 9.29 -0.66 5.07
CA VAL A 148 9.22 0.80 5.19
C VAL A 148 8.11 1.34 4.28
N SER A 149 7.59 2.52 4.55
CA SER A 149 6.58 3.15 3.71
C SER A 149 6.85 4.63 3.55
N ASN A 150 6.70 5.15 2.33
CA ASN A 150 6.95 6.57 2.02
C ASN A 150 8.41 7.04 2.18
N TYR A 151 9.36 6.14 2.07
CA TYR A 151 10.78 6.47 2.06
C TYR A 151 11.29 6.63 0.63
N ALA A 152 12.23 7.56 0.45
CA ALA A 152 12.98 7.73 -0.80
C ALA A 152 14.05 6.63 -0.94
N ALA A 153 14.54 6.40 -2.16
CA ALA A 153 15.57 5.41 -2.44
C ALA A 153 16.84 5.63 -1.59
N TRP A 154 17.32 6.87 -1.49
CA TRP A 154 18.52 7.20 -0.71
C TRP A 154 18.35 6.91 0.79
N GLN A 155 17.14 7.12 1.36
CA GLN A 155 16.87 6.79 2.77
C GLN A 155 16.92 5.28 3.01
N ILE A 156 16.40 4.48 2.05
CA ILE A 156 16.48 3.02 2.13
C ILE A 156 17.93 2.56 1.96
N ALA A 157 18.71 3.22 1.07
CA ALA A 157 20.14 2.92 0.92
C ALA A 157 20.91 3.12 2.23
N ASP A 158 20.67 4.22 2.95
CA ASP A 158 21.24 4.47 4.27
C ASP A 158 20.84 3.39 5.28
N MET A 159 19.57 2.95 5.28
CA MET A 159 19.12 1.86 6.13
C MET A 159 19.88 0.56 5.85
N LEU A 160 20.02 0.19 4.58
CA LEU A 160 20.74 -1.02 4.19
C LEU A 160 22.22 -0.97 4.61
N ALA A 161 22.87 0.18 4.44
CA ALA A 161 24.25 0.39 4.86
C ALA A 161 24.42 0.29 6.39
N ILE A 162 23.47 0.86 7.17
CA ILE A 162 23.48 0.73 8.64
C ILE A 162 23.26 -0.74 9.04
N CYS A 163 22.29 -1.43 8.42
CA CYS A 163 22.00 -2.83 8.71
C CYS A 163 23.22 -3.71 8.45
N ASP A 164 23.90 -3.53 7.33
CA ASP A 164 25.13 -4.26 6.98
C ASP A 164 26.24 -4.00 8.02
N LYS A 165 26.54 -2.71 8.29
CA LYS A 165 27.58 -2.29 9.25
C LYS A 165 27.34 -2.81 10.67
N ARG A 166 26.08 -2.88 11.11
CA ARG A 166 25.68 -3.24 12.47
C ARG A 166 25.22 -4.67 12.64
N ASN A 167 25.18 -5.44 11.56
CA ASN A 167 24.62 -6.80 11.54
C ASN A 167 23.16 -6.82 12.02
N TYR A 168 22.38 -5.82 11.59
CA TYR A 168 20.94 -5.78 11.78
C TYR A 168 20.23 -6.49 10.65
N ILE A 169 19.02 -6.98 10.91
CA ILE A 169 18.15 -7.53 9.87
C ILE A 169 17.62 -6.34 9.05
N ALA A 170 17.74 -6.43 7.73
CA ALA A 170 17.32 -5.35 6.82
C ALA A 170 15.82 -5.43 6.46
N PRO A 171 15.19 -4.30 6.07
CA PRO A 171 13.83 -4.31 5.53
C PRO A 171 13.77 -5.08 4.21
N VAL A 172 12.65 -5.79 3.98
CA VAL A 172 12.47 -6.64 2.79
C VAL A 172 11.50 -6.05 1.76
N ILE A 173 10.72 -5.06 2.14
CA ILE A 173 9.66 -4.47 1.30
C ILE A 173 9.50 -2.99 1.59
N THR A 174 9.15 -2.22 0.56
CA THR A 174 8.66 -0.84 0.73
C THR A 174 7.22 -0.71 0.27
N GLN A 175 6.50 0.25 0.86
CA GLN A 175 5.11 0.56 0.50
C GLN A 175 5.02 2.02 0.06
N ASN A 176 4.75 2.28 -1.23
CA ASN A 176 4.74 3.61 -1.81
C ASN A 176 3.51 3.84 -2.70
N VAL A 177 3.15 5.11 -2.93
CA VAL A 177 2.10 5.46 -3.88
C VAL A 177 2.55 5.14 -5.31
N CYS A 178 1.68 4.46 -6.07
CA CYS A 178 1.84 4.32 -7.51
C CYS A 178 0.49 4.08 -8.18
N ASN A 179 0.22 4.81 -9.25
CA ASN A 179 -0.95 4.66 -10.11
C ASN A 179 -0.70 5.37 -11.45
N LEU A 180 -1.62 5.29 -12.39
CA LEU A 180 -1.50 5.90 -13.73
C LEU A 180 -1.28 7.43 -13.73
N LEU A 181 -1.62 8.14 -12.63
CA LEU A 181 -1.42 9.59 -12.47
C LEU A 181 -0.25 9.93 -11.54
N THR A 182 0.41 8.94 -10.93
CA THR A 182 1.49 9.15 -9.97
C THR A 182 2.52 8.03 -10.12
N ARG A 183 3.52 8.25 -10.96
CA ARG A 183 4.55 7.25 -11.33
C ARG A 183 5.98 7.70 -10.98
N GLY A 184 6.11 8.70 -10.11
CA GLY A 184 7.42 9.27 -9.76
C GLY A 184 8.43 8.28 -9.19
N ILE A 185 7.97 7.18 -8.59
CA ILE A 185 8.84 6.11 -8.06
C ILE A 185 9.63 5.38 -9.17
N GLU A 186 9.18 5.43 -10.42
CA GLU A 186 9.79 4.69 -11.53
C GLU A 186 11.17 5.24 -11.91
N SER A 187 11.43 6.51 -11.65
CA SER A 187 12.68 7.17 -12.05
C SER A 187 13.89 6.73 -11.22
N GLU A 188 13.71 6.46 -9.91
CA GLU A 188 14.84 6.16 -9.01
C GLU A 188 14.53 4.99 -8.08
N LEU A 189 13.37 5.02 -7.39
CA LEU A 189 13.06 3.98 -6.39
C LEU A 189 12.95 2.60 -7.03
N VAL A 190 12.25 2.45 -8.15
CA VAL A 190 12.08 1.15 -8.81
C VAL A 190 13.42 0.54 -9.27
N PRO A 191 14.33 1.26 -9.99
CA PRO A 191 15.65 0.75 -10.28
C PRO A 191 16.45 0.34 -9.02
N PHE A 192 16.37 1.15 -7.97
CA PHE A 192 17.00 0.85 -6.69
C PHE A 192 16.47 -0.47 -6.09
N LEU A 193 15.16 -0.63 -6.02
CA LEU A 193 14.54 -1.85 -5.47
C LEU A 193 14.90 -3.10 -6.25
N LYS A 194 14.98 -3.00 -7.58
CA LYS A 194 15.45 -4.10 -8.44
C LYS A 194 16.89 -4.48 -8.16
N ALA A 195 17.78 -3.49 -8.03
CA ALA A 195 19.21 -3.72 -7.74
C ALA A 195 19.43 -4.36 -6.36
N HIS A 196 18.55 -4.08 -5.39
CA HIS A 196 18.66 -4.59 -4.03
C HIS A 196 17.70 -5.77 -3.75
N GLU A 197 16.96 -6.27 -4.76
CA GLU A 197 15.98 -7.37 -4.61
C GLU A 197 15.01 -7.13 -3.46
N MET A 198 14.40 -5.95 -3.42
CA MET A 198 13.46 -5.53 -2.40
C MET A 198 12.04 -5.49 -2.96
N GLY A 199 11.05 -5.96 -2.18
CA GLY A 199 9.65 -5.95 -2.57
C GLY A 199 9.05 -4.55 -2.63
N LEU A 200 8.00 -4.38 -3.45
CA LEU A 200 7.22 -3.16 -3.54
C LEU A 200 5.73 -3.47 -3.44
N ALA A 201 5.08 -3.00 -2.38
CA ALA A 201 3.64 -2.89 -2.32
C ALA A 201 3.23 -1.47 -2.74
N VAL A 202 2.23 -1.34 -3.61
CA VAL A 202 1.75 -0.01 -4.01
C VAL A 202 0.37 0.25 -3.45
N TYR A 203 0.19 1.43 -2.88
CA TYR A 203 -1.11 1.89 -2.39
C TYR A 203 -1.69 2.98 -3.30
N ASN A 204 -2.99 3.21 -3.14
CA ASN A 204 -3.73 4.22 -3.88
C ASN A 204 -3.75 4.00 -5.43
N PRO A 205 -3.94 2.73 -5.89
CA PRO A 205 -3.85 2.38 -7.30
C PRO A 205 -4.88 3.11 -8.17
N ILE A 206 -5.95 3.61 -7.57
CA ILE A 206 -7.02 4.35 -8.25
C ILE A 206 -7.02 5.85 -7.94
N ALA A 207 -5.87 6.41 -7.52
CA ALA A 207 -5.68 7.84 -7.28
C ALA A 207 -6.78 8.47 -6.37
N GLY A 208 -7.00 7.87 -5.19
CA GLY A 208 -8.04 8.33 -4.26
C GLY A 208 -9.48 8.08 -4.71
N GLY A 209 -9.67 7.43 -5.83
CA GLY A 209 -10.96 7.22 -6.48
C GLY A 209 -11.11 7.96 -7.80
N LEU A 210 -10.18 8.84 -8.18
CA LEU A 210 -10.26 9.61 -9.43
C LEU A 210 -10.29 8.68 -10.66
N LEU A 211 -9.54 7.58 -10.62
CA LEU A 211 -9.53 6.54 -11.66
C LEU A 211 -10.70 5.56 -11.57
N SER A 212 -11.72 5.82 -10.75
CA SER A 212 -12.98 5.07 -10.77
C SER A 212 -13.91 5.48 -11.91
N GLY A 213 -13.65 6.64 -12.53
CA GLY A 213 -14.50 7.23 -13.58
C GLY A 213 -15.78 7.92 -13.07
N LYS A 214 -15.95 8.06 -11.75
CA LYS A 214 -17.15 8.65 -11.13
C LYS A 214 -17.08 10.18 -11.00
N HIS A 215 -15.87 10.74 -10.95
CA HIS A 215 -15.65 12.16 -10.71
C HIS A 215 -15.69 12.97 -12.00
N ARG A 216 -16.06 14.22 -11.85
CA ARG A 216 -16.10 15.23 -12.92
C ARG A 216 -15.39 16.49 -12.44
N PRO A 217 -14.86 17.35 -13.35
CA PRO A 217 -14.34 18.66 -12.98
C PRO A 217 -15.37 19.49 -12.20
N GLY A 218 -14.91 20.36 -11.31
CA GLY A 218 -15.74 21.18 -10.43
C GLY A 218 -15.54 20.78 -8.96
N GLU A 219 -16.50 21.13 -8.11
CA GLU A 219 -16.42 20.77 -6.69
C GLU A 219 -16.62 19.26 -6.47
N PRO A 220 -15.83 18.65 -5.57
CA PRO A 220 -16.00 17.24 -5.25
C PRO A 220 -17.33 16.99 -4.54
N ALA A 221 -18.04 15.94 -4.94
CA ALA A 221 -19.26 15.53 -4.29
C ALA A 221 -19.03 15.14 -2.83
N GLU A 222 -19.99 15.42 -1.97
CA GLU A 222 -20.04 14.93 -0.59
C GLU A 222 -19.88 13.39 -0.56
N ASN A 223 -19.38 12.86 0.54
CA ASN A 223 -19.11 11.43 0.71
C ASN A 223 -18.03 10.85 -0.23
N THR A 224 -17.23 11.68 -0.88
CA THR A 224 -16.04 11.25 -1.60
C THR A 224 -14.78 11.51 -0.77
N ARG A 225 -13.68 10.84 -1.12
CA ARG A 225 -12.38 11.03 -0.44
C ARG A 225 -11.79 12.42 -0.65
N PHE A 226 -12.27 13.16 -1.65
CA PHE A 226 -11.80 14.51 -2.00
C PHE A 226 -12.54 15.59 -1.21
N TYR A 227 -13.78 15.33 -0.82
CA TYR A 227 -14.59 16.29 -0.07
C TYR A 227 -14.06 16.42 1.38
N GLY A 228 -13.74 17.64 1.78
CA GLY A 228 -13.22 17.92 3.13
C GLY A 228 -11.86 17.31 3.46
N ASN A 229 -11.11 16.80 2.47
CA ASN A 229 -9.79 16.22 2.65
C ASN A 229 -8.74 16.92 1.76
N PRO A 230 -8.14 18.03 2.25
CA PRO A 230 -7.16 18.80 1.49
C PRO A 230 -6.02 17.97 0.92
N GLY A 231 -5.52 17.00 1.69
CA GLY A 231 -4.39 16.18 1.26
C GLY A 231 -4.66 15.31 0.03
N TYR A 232 -5.90 14.88 -0.19
CA TYR A 232 -6.30 14.18 -1.42
C TYR A 232 -6.69 15.15 -2.52
N TYR A 233 -7.37 16.25 -2.17
CA TYR A 233 -7.77 17.29 -3.10
C TYR A 233 -6.53 17.89 -3.79
N ASP A 234 -5.60 18.43 -3.04
CA ASP A 234 -4.37 19.06 -3.55
C ASP A 234 -3.51 18.11 -4.40
N ARG A 235 -3.57 16.82 -4.08
CA ARG A 235 -2.77 15.80 -4.79
C ARG A 235 -3.33 15.42 -6.14
N TYR A 236 -4.65 15.39 -6.29
CA TYR A 236 -5.29 14.78 -7.45
C TYR A 236 -6.32 15.64 -8.17
N TRP A 237 -6.91 16.63 -7.50
CA TRP A 237 -8.02 17.40 -8.05
C TRP A 237 -7.52 18.59 -8.87
N SER A 238 -7.10 18.33 -10.11
CA SER A 238 -6.64 19.36 -11.04
C SER A 238 -7.14 19.09 -12.45
N ASP A 239 -7.21 20.13 -13.26
CA ASP A 239 -7.66 20.05 -14.65
C ASP A 239 -6.78 19.13 -15.50
N GLU A 240 -5.47 19.12 -15.24
CA GLU A 240 -4.52 18.22 -15.92
C GLU A 240 -4.82 16.76 -15.63
N ASN A 241 -5.11 16.42 -14.36
CA ASN A 241 -5.48 15.07 -13.99
C ASN A 241 -6.85 14.68 -14.59
N PHE A 242 -7.82 15.57 -14.65
CA PHE A 242 -9.10 15.29 -15.33
C PHE A 242 -8.91 15.07 -16.82
N ALA A 243 -8.08 15.86 -17.49
CA ALA A 243 -7.74 15.64 -18.90
C ALA A 243 -7.04 14.29 -19.14
N ALA A 244 -6.16 13.88 -18.21
CA ALA A 244 -5.53 12.58 -18.25
C ALA A 244 -6.53 11.45 -18.03
N VAL A 245 -7.45 11.59 -17.06
CA VAL A 245 -8.55 10.64 -16.79
C VAL A 245 -9.41 10.43 -18.03
N GLU A 246 -9.71 11.49 -18.78
CA GLU A 246 -10.47 11.39 -20.02
C GLU A 246 -9.75 10.56 -21.08
N LYS A 247 -8.42 10.80 -21.27
CA LYS A 247 -7.59 10.01 -22.19
C LYS A 247 -7.53 8.55 -21.77
N LEU A 248 -7.30 8.28 -20.47
CA LEU A 248 -7.24 6.93 -19.91
C LEU A 248 -8.60 6.20 -20.06
N THR A 249 -9.71 6.93 -19.92
CA THR A 249 -11.05 6.36 -20.13
C THR A 249 -11.25 5.90 -21.58
N ARG A 250 -10.76 6.66 -22.56
CA ARG A 250 -10.80 6.24 -23.98
C ARG A 250 -9.95 5.00 -24.20
N ILE A 251 -8.74 4.94 -23.66
CA ILE A 251 -7.84 3.77 -23.75
C ILE A 251 -8.51 2.52 -23.15
N ALA A 252 -9.18 2.65 -22.00
CA ALA A 252 -9.94 1.58 -21.39
C ALA A 252 -11.09 1.11 -22.28
N SER A 253 -11.91 2.06 -22.77
CA SER A 253 -13.10 1.76 -23.60
C SER A 253 -12.74 1.05 -24.92
N GLU A 254 -11.64 1.44 -25.57
CA GLU A 254 -11.13 0.77 -26.78
C GLU A 254 -10.80 -0.72 -26.56
N ARG A 255 -10.67 -1.15 -25.31
CA ARG A 255 -10.34 -2.52 -24.88
C ARG A 255 -11.47 -3.21 -24.13
N GLY A 256 -12.67 -2.62 -24.13
CA GLY A 256 -13.82 -3.16 -23.39
C GLY A 256 -13.63 -3.15 -21.88
N LEU A 257 -12.72 -2.31 -21.34
CA LEU A 257 -12.44 -2.20 -19.93
C LEU A 257 -13.12 -0.96 -19.33
N SER A 258 -13.41 -1.02 -18.03
CA SER A 258 -13.64 0.19 -17.24
C SER A 258 -12.31 0.90 -16.95
N LEU A 259 -12.37 2.20 -16.61
CA LEU A 259 -11.19 2.95 -16.18
C LEU A 259 -10.56 2.33 -14.91
N LEU A 260 -11.38 1.87 -13.97
CA LEU A 260 -10.94 1.12 -12.79
C LEU A 260 -10.18 -0.15 -13.22
N GLY A 261 -10.74 -0.92 -14.17
CA GLY A 261 -10.12 -2.12 -14.70
C GLY A 261 -8.76 -1.84 -15.34
N LEU A 262 -8.66 -0.79 -16.16
CA LEU A 262 -7.39 -0.36 -16.74
C LEU A 262 -6.37 -0.02 -15.64
N ALA A 263 -6.76 0.76 -14.63
CA ALA A 263 -5.86 1.19 -13.56
C ALA A 263 -5.34 0.01 -12.72
N LEU A 264 -6.19 -0.91 -12.33
CA LEU A 264 -5.81 -2.07 -11.54
C LEU A 264 -4.99 -3.08 -12.34
N LYS A 265 -5.39 -3.39 -13.59
CA LYS A 265 -4.61 -4.26 -14.49
C LYS A 265 -3.23 -3.67 -14.78
N TRP A 266 -3.14 -2.35 -14.98
CA TRP A 266 -1.85 -1.69 -15.22
C TRP A 266 -0.91 -1.84 -14.03
N CYS A 267 -1.37 -1.57 -12.80
CA CYS A 267 -0.57 -1.77 -11.59
C CYS A 267 -0.17 -3.25 -11.41
N ALA A 268 -1.12 -4.16 -11.57
CA ALA A 268 -0.94 -5.59 -11.36
C ALA A 268 0.02 -6.23 -12.39
N ALA A 269 0.11 -5.67 -13.58
CA ALA A 269 0.98 -6.17 -14.64
C ALA A 269 2.44 -5.69 -14.52
N GLN A 270 2.74 -4.72 -13.65
CA GLN A 270 4.10 -4.23 -13.44
C GLN A 270 4.97 -5.28 -12.74
N THR A 271 6.01 -5.75 -13.37
CA THR A 271 6.89 -6.81 -12.84
C THR A 271 7.64 -6.43 -11.57
N HIS A 272 7.77 -5.14 -11.29
CA HIS A 272 8.42 -4.61 -10.10
C HIS A 272 7.45 -4.40 -8.92
N ILE A 273 6.15 -4.55 -9.14
CA ILE A 273 5.14 -4.46 -8.06
C ILE A 273 4.87 -5.86 -7.51
N THR A 274 5.17 -6.04 -6.24
CA THR A 274 4.92 -7.30 -5.54
C THR A 274 3.44 -7.48 -5.23
N SER A 275 2.76 -6.42 -4.78
CA SER A 275 1.32 -6.47 -4.50
C SER A 275 0.68 -5.07 -4.60
N VAL A 276 -0.58 -5.03 -5.01
CA VAL A 276 -1.37 -3.81 -5.17
C VAL A 276 -2.39 -3.72 -4.06
N ILE A 277 -2.26 -2.73 -3.17
CA ILE A 277 -3.18 -2.52 -2.04
C ILE A 277 -4.45 -1.84 -2.54
N THR A 278 -5.54 -2.57 -2.50
CA THR A 278 -6.87 -2.08 -2.86
C THR A 278 -7.69 -1.82 -1.61
N GLY A 279 -7.91 -0.54 -1.30
CA GLY A 279 -8.79 -0.11 -0.23
C GLY A 279 -10.25 -0.08 -0.69
N VAL A 280 -11.14 -0.64 0.11
CA VAL A 280 -12.58 -0.70 -0.19
C VAL A 280 -13.39 -0.31 1.04
N SER A 281 -14.61 0.18 0.82
CA SER A 281 -15.57 0.50 1.88
C SER A 281 -16.90 -0.26 1.77
N ARG A 282 -17.06 -1.07 0.72
CA ARG A 282 -18.25 -1.91 0.47
C ARG A 282 -17.84 -3.18 -0.25
N LEU A 283 -18.57 -4.26 -0.02
CA LEU A 283 -18.35 -5.56 -0.65
C LEU A 283 -18.33 -5.46 -2.18
N SER A 284 -19.27 -4.72 -2.76
CA SER A 284 -19.33 -4.55 -4.22
C SER A 284 -18.07 -3.92 -4.84
N GLN A 285 -17.30 -3.14 -4.07
CA GLN A 285 -16.01 -2.63 -4.53
C GLN A 285 -14.93 -3.72 -4.48
N ALA A 286 -14.95 -4.59 -3.48
CA ALA A 286 -14.05 -5.75 -3.43
C ALA A 286 -14.30 -6.69 -4.60
N GLU A 287 -15.57 -7.01 -4.88
CA GLU A 287 -15.99 -7.79 -6.03
C GLU A 287 -15.49 -7.18 -7.34
N GLN A 288 -15.73 -5.89 -7.53
CA GLN A 288 -15.31 -5.17 -8.73
C GLN A 288 -13.78 -5.11 -8.89
N ASN A 289 -13.04 -4.89 -7.80
CA ASN A 289 -11.57 -4.83 -7.83
C ASN A 289 -10.97 -6.20 -8.20
N LEU A 290 -11.47 -7.28 -7.60
CA LEU A 290 -11.00 -8.64 -7.87
C LEU A 290 -11.32 -9.05 -9.31
N ALA A 291 -12.56 -8.84 -9.78
CA ALA A 291 -12.93 -9.10 -11.15
C ALA A 291 -12.12 -8.28 -12.18
N SER A 292 -11.70 -7.06 -11.79
CA SER A 292 -10.95 -6.17 -12.68
C SER A 292 -9.56 -6.68 -13.07
N VAL A 293 -8.95 -7.58 -12.31
CA VAL A 293 -7.62 -8.14 -12.62
C VAL A 293 -7.68 -9.54 -13.22
N GLU A 294 -8.87 -10.08 -13.40
CA GLU A 294 -9.10 -11.36 -14.07
C GLU A 294 -9.01 -11.22 -15.60
N GLY A 295 -8.93 -12.36 -16.27
CA GLY A 295 -8.84 -12.46 -17.73
C GLY A 295 -7.48 -12.05 -18.28
N ASP A 296 -7.45 -11.68 -19.57
CA ASP A 296 -6.21 -11.40 -20.28
C ASP A 296 -5.46 -10.18 -19.73
N PRO A 297 -4.12 -10.22 -19.75
CA PRO A 297 -3.30 -9.06 -19.40
C PRO A 297 -3.52 -7.91 -20.39
N LEU A 298 -3.11 -6.70 -20.01
CA LEU A 298 -3.08 -5.57 -20.93
C LEU A 298 -2.10 -5.83 -22.06
N ASP A 299 -2.49 -5.46 -23.28
CA ASP A 299 -1.62 -5.50 -24.47
C ASP A 299 -0.54 -4.39 -24.41
N ALA A 300 0.53 -4.58 -25.18
CA ALA A 300 1.64 -3.61 -25.23
C ALA A 300 1.16 -2.21 -25.65
N GLY A 301 0.23 -2.10 -26.59
CA GLY A 301 -0.32 -0.83 -27.01
C GLY A 301 -1.10 -0.09 -25.92
N ALA A 302 -1.68 -0.82 -24.96
CA ALA A 302 -2.30 -0.19 -23.78
C ALA A 302 -1.25 0.45 -22.88
N PHE A 303 -0.13 -0.23 -22.66
CA PHE A 303 0.99 0.32 -21.89
C PHE A 303 1.57 1.57 -22.55
N GLU A 304 1.87 1.51 -23.84
CA GLU A 304 2.41 2.65 -24.61
C GLU A 304 1.49 3.87 -24.52
N LYS A 305 0.18 3.70 -24.72
CA LYS A 305 -0.79 4.79 -24.59
C LYS A 305 -0.89 5.32 -23.15
N CYS A 306 -0.81 4.46 -22.12
CA CYS A 306 -0.75 4.90 -20.72
C CYS A 306 0.54 5.68 -20.43
N ASP A 307 1.66 5.29 -21.02
CA ASP A 307 2.94 5.99 -20.92
C ASP A 307 2.88 7.39 -21.57
N GLU A 308 2.27 7.51 -22.74
CA GLU A 308 2.02 8.81 -23.40
C GLU A 308 1.20 9.76 -22.49
N VAL A 309 0.16 9.24 -21.83
CA VAL A 309 -0.64 10.04 -20.88
C VAL A 309 0.22 10.49 -19.70
N TRP A 310 0.99 9.60 -19.09
CA TRP A 310 1.89 9.93 -18.00
C TRP A 310 2.94 10.97 -18.41
N TYR A 311 3.59 10.78 -19.55
CA TYR A 311 4.59 11.75 -20.05
C TYR A 311 3.98 13.11 -20.36
N SER A 312 2.69 13.17 -20.74
CA SER A 312 2.01 14.45 -20.93
C SER A 312 1.76 15.19 -19.61
N LEU A 313 1.56 14.48 -18.49
CA LEU A 313 1.43 15.03 -17.14
C LEU A 313 2.78 15.43 -16.55
N ALA A 314 3.74 14.51 -16.61
CA ALA A 314 5.06 14.70 -15.99
C ALA A 314 5.93 15.71 -16.76
N GLY A 315 5.60 15.96 -18.02
CA GLY A 315 6.42 16.77 -18.94
C GLY A 315 7.69 16.03 -19.38
N LYS A 316 8.40 16.62 -20.35
CA LYS A 316 9.70 16.13 -20.78
C LYS A 316 10.76 16.54 -19.75
N ARG A 317 11.11 15.64 -18.85
CA ARG A 317 12.15 15.88 -17.85
C ARG A 317 13.38 15.04 -18.18
N PHE A 318 14.54 15.66 -18.16
CA PHE A 318 15.80 14.93 -18.17
C PHE A 318 16.02 14.26 -16.81
N SER A 319 16.36 12.97 -16.84
CA SER A 319 16.96 12.35 -15.66
C SER A 319 18.35 12.97 -15.43
N TYR A 320 18.67 13.35 -14.20
CA TYR A 320 19.99 13.86 -13.83
C TYR A 320 21.04 12.74 -13.74
N PHE A 321 20.63 11.50 -13.84
CA PHE A 321 21.47 10.30 -13.88
C PHE A 321 21.14 9.45 -15.12
N ARG A 322 22.05 8.60 -15.53
CA ARG A 322 21.93 7.68 -16.67
C ARG A 322 22.20 6.24 -16.23
#